data_476a0da370ff9febc35e1862757c3e45
#
_entry.id   476a0da370ff9febc35e1862757c3e45
#
_cell.length_a   1.000
_cell.length_b   1.000
_cell.length_c   1.000
_cell.angle_alpha   90.00
_cell.angle_beta   90.00
_cell.angle_gamma   90.00
#
_symmetry.space_group_name_H-M   'P 1'
#
loop_
_entity.id
_entity.type
_entity.pdbx_description
1 polymer ?
#
loop_
_entity_poly.entity_id
_entity_poly.type
_entity_poly.pdbx_seq_one_letter_code
_entity_poly.pdbx_strand_id
1 'polypeptide(L)'
;MFIDGSSYEGQVTECMKNQKKMKCMHGLGVYKNQTGSRYQGIFKNNKPNGYGLYTSENGQSYKGNFKMGSLSGEGIMIYPDGRRYEGNFKENEHNGFGIMEYPSGDVYGEGSKYAGQWKNNKRHGMGVMTYADDGRVLKGLYIENIYINE
;
A
#
# COMPACT_ATOMS: atom_id res chain seq x y z
N MET A 1 -4.53 26.49 -0.64
CA MET A 1 -4.48 25.98 -2.03
C MET A 1 -3.11 26.33 -2.58
N PHE A 2 -2.42 25.40 -3.21
CA PHE A 2 -1.13 25.64 -3.86
C PHE A 2 -1.34 26.16 -5.30
N ILE A 3 -0.27 26.70 -5.91
CA ILE A 3 -0.32 27.25 -7.28
C ILE A 3 -0.72 26.18 -8.31
N ASP A 4 -0.41 24.93 -8.03
CA ASP A 4 -0.73 23.77 -8.87
C ASP A 4 -2.15 23.23 -8.66
N GLY A 5 -3.02 23.91 -7.87
CA GLY A 5 -4.38 23.46 -7.57
C GLY A 5 -4.49 22.39 -6.50
N SER A 6 -3.38 21.87 -5.97
CA SER A 6 -3.41 20.99 -4.81
C SER A 6 -3.78 21.75 -3.53
N SER A 7 -4.21 21.04 -2.50
CA SER A 7 -4.58 21.62 -1.20
C SER A 7 -4.03 20.80 -0.05
N TYR A 8 -3.75 21.50 1.04
CA TYR A 8 -3.40 20.90 2.32
C TYR A 8 -4.17 21.60 3.44
N GLU A 9 -4.69 20.80 4.35
CA GLU A 9 -5.32 21.23 5.59
C GLU A 9 -4.72 20.41 6.74
N GLY A 10 -4.07 21.07 7.70
CA GLY A 10 -3.43 20.37 8.80
C GLY A 10 -2.34 21.17 9.47
N GLN A 11 -1.58 20.46 10.31
CA GLN A 11 -0.50 21.03 11.09
C GLN A 11 0.70 21.37 10.20
N VAL A 12 1.38 22.45 10.51
CA VAL A 12 2.60 22.90 9.83
C VAL A 12 3.69 23.22 10.83
N THR A 13 4.94 23.09 10.38
CA THR A 13 6.12 23.52 11.13
C THR A 13 7.03 24.35 10.26
N GLU A 14 7.98 25.07 10.87
CA GLU A 14 9.08 25.66 10.11
C GLU A 14 10.06 24.57 9.66
N CYS A 15 10.50 24.66 8.43
CA CYS A 15 11.55 23.81 7.89
C CYS A 15 12.49 24.63 6.98
N MET A 16 13.64 24.07 6.68
CA MET A 16 14.64 24.71 5.79
C MET A 16 14.62 24.03 4.42
N LYS A 17 14.52 24.83 3.36
CA LYS A 17 14.72 24.38 1.98
C LYS A 17 15.57 25.40 1.24
N ASN A 18 16.68 24.96 0.66
CA ASN A 18 17.63 25.83 -0.04
C ASN A 18 18.04 27.06 0.80
N GLN A 19 18.38 26.83 2.08
CA GLN A 19 18.77 27.85 3.07
C GLN A 19 17.68 28.88 3.40
N LYS A 20 16.44 28.68 2.96
CA LYS A 20 15.30 29.55 3.29
C LYS A 20 14.34 28.86 4.25
N LYS A 21 13.86 29.59 5.25
CA LYS A 21 12.77 29.16 6.12
C LYS A 21 11.46 29.13 5.35
N MET A 22 10.70 28.05 5.49
CA MET A 22 9.37 27.91 4.92
C MET A 22 8.46 27.10 5.84
N LYS A 23 7.14 27.16 5.61
CA LYS A 23 6.20 26.26 6.26
C LYS A 23 6.16 24.92 5.56
N CYS A 24 6.24 23.84 6.34
CA CYS A 24 6.15 22.46 5.85
C CYS A 24 4.99 21.74 6.50
N MET A 25 4.32 20.88 5.73
CA MET A 25 3.32 19.95 6.26
C MET A 25 4.00 19.07 7.31
N HIS A 26 3.40 19.02 8.50
CA HIS A 26 3.93 18.28 9.65
C HIS A 26 2.80 17.88 10.57
N GLY A 27 2.91 16.70 11.27
CA GLY A 27 1.83 16.23 12.12
C GLY A 27 0.60 15.80 11.31
N LEU A 28 -0.58 15.87 11.90
CA LEU A 28 -1.82 15.44 11.26
C LEU A 28 -2.27 16.41 10.17
N GLY A 29 -2.72 15.87 9.05
CA GLY A 29 -3.25 16.67 7.95
C GLY A 29 -3.87 15.85 6.83
N VAL A 30 -4.48 16.59 5.90
CA VAL A 30 -5.10 16.09 4.68
C VAL A 30 -4.49 16.82 3.50
N TYR A 31 -3.95 16.07 2.57
CA TYR A 31 -3.46 16.57 1.28
C TYR A 31 -4.33 16.01 0.15
N LYS A 32 -4.69 16.86 -0.80
CA LYS A 32 -5.36 16.49 -2.05
C LYS A 32 -4.59 17.07 -3.20
N ASN A 33 -4.32 16.25 -4.23
CA ASN A 33 -3.72 16.72 -5.46
C ASN A 33 -4.78 17.12 -6.50
N GLN A 34 -4.34 17.64 -7.64
CA GLN A 34 -5.23 18.06 -8.74
C GLN A 34 -6.02 16.91 -9.35
N THR A 35 -5.44 15.69 -9.38
CA THR A 35 -6.05 14.52 -10.01
C THR A 35 -7.11 13.84 -9.13
N GLY A 36 -7.36 14.33 -7.91
CA GLY A 36 -8.33 13.75 -6.99
C GLY A 36 -7.74 12.75 -6.00
N SER A 37 -6.45 12.42 -6.10
CA SER A 37 -5.81 11.59 -5.09
C SER A 37 -5.71 12.32 -3.75
N ARG A 38 -5.91 11.58 -2.66
CA ARG A 38 -5.97 12.14 -1.31
C ARG A 38 -5.12 11.32 -0.34
N TYR A 39 -4.37 12.01 0.50
CA TYR A 39 -3.73 11.42 1.67
C TYR A 39 -4.25 12.10 2.94
N GLN A 40 -4.58 11.29 3.95
CA GLN A 40 -4.96 11.75 5.28
C GLN A 40 -4.13 10.98 6.30
N GLY A 41 -3.37 11.67 7.11
CA GLY A 41 -2.51 11.02 8.10
C GLY A 41 -1.42 11.92 8.63
N ILE A 42 -0.34 11.29 9.05
CA ILE A 42 0.80 11.98 9.66
C ILE A 42 1.79 12.40 8.58
N PHE A 43 2.22 13.66 8.65
CA PHE A 43 3.25 14.24 7.79
C PHE A 43 4.52 14.53 8.57
N LYS A 44 5.64 14.44 7.90
CA LYS A 44 6.94 14.94 8.35
C LYS A 44 7.68 15.58 7.18
N ASN A 45 7.98 16.88 7.31
CA ASN A 45 8.71 17.64 6.30
C ASN A 45 8.12 17.45 4.87
N ASN A 46 6.83 17.73 4.72
CA ASN A 46 6.06 17.64 3.47
C ASN A 46 5.83 16.23 2.92
N LYS A 47 6.17 15.18 3.65
CA LYS A 47 5.98 13.79 3.20
C LYS A 47 5.10 13.02 4.17
N PRO A 48 4.22 12.12 3.67
CA PRO A 48 3.59 11.09 4.49
C PRO A 48 4.64 10.35 5.33
N ASN A 49 4.44 10.28 6.64
CA ASN A 49 5.39 9.60 7.52
C ASN A 49 4.71 9.20 8.83
N GLY A 50 4.42 7.94 9.00
CA GLY A 50 3.59 7.37 10.04
C GLY A 50 2.31 6.81 9.46
N TYR A 51 1.28 6.62 10.28
CA TYR A 51 0.02 6.00 9.86
C TYR A 51 -0.85 6.96 9.05
N GLY A 52 -1.48 6.45 8.00
CA GLY A 52 -2.37 7.23 7.15
C GLY A 52 -3.22 6.41 6.20
N LEU A 53 -4.12 7.12 5.54
CA LEU A 53 -4.99 6.62 4.48
C LEU A 53 -4.68 7.37 3.18
N TYR A 54 -4.33 6.65 2.15
CA TYR A 54 -4.19 7.15 0.78
C TYR A 54 -5.30 6.59 -0.10
N THR A 55 -5.86 7.44 -0.95
CA THR A 55 -6.82 7.05 -1.99
C THR A 55 -6.39 7.71 -3.29
N SER A 56 -6.23 6.93 -4.33
CA SER A 56 -5.90 7.43 -5.67
C SER A 56 -7.16 7.72 -6.49
N GLU A 57 -7.02 8.48 -7.56
CA GLU A 57 -8.08 8.81 -8.52
C GLU A 57 -8.76 7.56 -9.11
N ASN A 58 -7.99 6.51 -9.38
CA ASN A 58 -8.50 5.26 -9.97
C ASN A 58 -9.18 4.32 -8.96
N GLY A 59 -9.36 4.75 -7.70
CA GLY A 59 -10.02 3.96 -6.66
C GLY A 59 -9.11 3.04 -5.86
N GLN A 60 -7.81 2.97 -6.16
CA GLN A 60 -6.87 2.27 -5.28
C GLN A 60 -6.82 2.95 -3.91
N SER A 61 -6.84 2.18 -2.84
CA SER A 61 -6.67 2.72 -1.49
C SER A 61 -5.62 1.93 -0.70
N TYR A 62 -4.91 2.65 0.17
CA TYR A 62 -3.97 2.07 1.11
C TYR A 62 -4.19 2.67 2.49
N LYS A 63 -4.27 1.82 3.50
CA LYS A 63 -4.36 2.21 4.91
C LYS A 63 -3.24 1.51 5.68
N GLY A 64 -2.31 2.28 6.23
CA GLY A 64 -1.15 1.69 6.91
C GLY A 64 -0.04 2.69 7.16
N ASN A 65 1.17 2.17 7.34
CA ASN A 65 2.33 2.96 7.66
C ASN A 65 3.05 3.50 6.42
N PHE A 66 3.53 4.72 6.53
CA PHE A 66 4.36 5.41 5.54
C PHE A 66 5.71 5.77 6.15
N LYS A 67 6.74 5.70 5.35
CA LYS A 67 8.07 6.18 5.69
C LYS A 67 8.59 7.07 4.57
N MET A 68 8.74 8.37 4.86
CA MET A 68 9.24 9.37 3.91
C MET A 68 8.52 9.38 2.56
N GLY A 69 7.21 9.13 2.57
CA GLY A 69 6.36 9.12 1.37
C GLY A 69 6.13 7.75 0.74
N SER A 70 6.81 6.71 1.19
CA SER A 70 6.66 5.33 0.68
C SER A 70 5.88 4.46 1.65
N LEU A 71 5.11 3.49 1.12
CA LEU A 71 4.46 2.45 1.92
C LEU A 71 5.53 1.61 2.62
N SER A 72 5.38 1.39 3.93
CA SER A 72 6.38 0.72 4.74
C SER A 72 5.74 0.08 5.97
N GLY A 73 6.18 -1.13 6.35
CA GLY A 73 5.58 -1.84 7.47
C GLY A 73 4.20 -2.41 7.13
N GLU A 74 3.35 -2.57 8.12
CA GLU A 74 2.03 -3.18 7.94
C GLU A 74 1.02 -2.22 7.32
N GLY A 75 0.17 -2.77 6.45
CA GLY A 75 -0.90 -2.04 5.82
C GLY A 75 -1.87 -2.92 5.04
N ILE A 76 -2.96 -2.28 4.61
CA ILE A 76 -4.00 -2.87 3.77
C ILE A 76 -4.06 -2.07 2.47
N MET A 77 -3.93 -2.76 1.34
CA MET A 77 -4.11 -2.22 0.00
C MET A 77 -5.34 -2.83 -0.63
N ILE A 78 -6.21 -1.98 -1.18
CA ILE A 78 -7.33 -2.41 -2.04
C ILE A 78 -7.04 -1.88 -3.43
N TYR A 79 -7.03 -2.77 -4.41
CA TYR A 79 -6.77 -2.46 -5.81
C TYR A 79 -8.06 -2.12 -6.56
N PRO A 80 -7.99 -1.37 -7.66
CA PRO A 80 -9.17 -1.03 -8.46
C PRO A 80 -9.90 -2.26 -9.02
N ASP A 81 -9.20 -3.37 -9.23
CA ASP A 81 -9.76 -4.65 -9.67
C ASP A 81 -10.41 -5.47 -8.55
N GLY A 82 -10.41 -4.97 -7.32
CA GLY A 82 -11.01 -5.61 -6.15
C GLY A 82 -10.07 -6.52 -5.36
N ARG A 83 -8.84 -6.78 -5.81
CA ARG A 83 -7.86 -7.50 -4.99
C ARG A 83 -7.59 -6.74 -3.70
N ARG A 84 -7.45 -7.48 -2.60
CA ARG A 84 -7.12 -6.93 -1.30
C ARG A 84 -5.87 -7.61 -0.75
N TYR A 85 -4.85 -6.80 -0.49
CA TYR A 85 -3.63 -7.26 0.18
C TYR A 85 -3.60 -6.71 1.61
N GLU A 86 -3.31 -7.58 2.57
CA GLU A 86 -3.05 -7.21 3.95
C GLU A 86 -1.72 -7.82 4.39
N GLY A 87 -0.76 -6.98 4.74
CA GLY A 87 0.57 -7.48 5.10
C GLY A 87 1.64 -6.42 5.10
N ASN A 88 2.87 -6.88 4.96
CA ASN A 88 4.04 -6.02 5.03
C ASN A 88 4.41 -5.40 3.69
N PHE A 89 4.83 -4.13 3.76
CA PHE A 89 5.33 -3.33 2.66
C PHE A 89 6.75 -2.85 2.93
N LYS A 90 7.53 -2.72 1.89
CA LYS A 90 8.83 -2.07 1.88
C LYS A 90 8.99 -1.31 0.56
N GLU A 91 9.24 0.01 0.66
CA GLU A 91 9.48 0.87 -0.50
C GLU A 91 8.38 0.74 -1.58
N ASN A 92 7.10 0.78 -1.16
CA ASN A 92 5.89 0.64 -1.97
C ASN A 92 5.61 -0.77 -2.52
N GLU A 93 6.38 -1.79 -2.16
CA GLU A 93 6.21 -3.15 -2.62
C GLU A 93 5.74 -4.09 -1.51
N HIS A 94 4.97 -5.13 -1.86
CA HIS A 94 4.71 -6.25 -0.96
C HIS A 94 6.03 -6.93 -0.63
N ASN A 95 6.39 -7.00 0.64
CA ASN A 95 7.66 -7.54 1.06
C ASN A 95 7.56 -8.04 2.51
N GLY A 96 7.80 -9.31 2.75
CA GLY A 96 7.58 -9.97 4.03
C GLY A 96 6.33 -10.82 4.01
N PHE A 97 5.63 -10.97 5.12
CA PHE A 97 4.41 -11.78 5.19
C PHE A 97 3.18 -10.96 4.80
N GLY A 98 2.24 -11.59 4.08
CA GLY A 98 0.98 -10.96 3.71
C GLY A 98 -0.02 -11.94 3.12
N ILE A 99 -1.27 -11.47 3.08
CA ILE A 99 -2.42 -12.20 2.52
C ILE A 99 -2.95 -11.38 1.35
N MET A 100 -3.08 -12.03 0.19
CA MET A 100 -3.78 -11.49 -0.98
C MET A 100 -5.09 -12.25 -1.15
N GLU A 101 -6.20 -11.52 -1.17
CA GLU A 101 -7.53 -12.02 -1.52
C GLU A 101 -7.86 -11.61 -2.96
N TYR A 102 -8.40 -12.55 -3.72
CA TYR A 102 -8.72 -12.37 -5.14
C TYR A 102 -10.23 -12.21 -5.33
N PRO A 103 -10.69 -11.21 -6.11
CA PRO A 103 -12.08 -10.96 -6.37
C PRO A 103 -12.66 -11.89 -7.43
N SER A 104 -13.97 -11.76 -7.66
CA SER A 104 -14.67 -12.39 -8.79
C SER A 104 -14.05 -11.96 -10.12
N GLY A 105 -13.85 -12.92 -11.02
CA GLY A 105 -13.24 -12.69 -12.34
C GLY A 105 -11.71 -12.70 -12.35
N ASP A 106 -11.06 -12.86 -11.22
CA ASP A 106 -9.62 -13.13 -11.18
C ASP A 106 -9.33 -14.57 -11.65
N VAL A 107 -8.14 -14.79 -12.19
CA VAL A 107 -7.71 -16.12 -12.67
C VAL A 107 -7.66 -17.20 -11.59
N TYR A 108 -7.64 -16.81 -10.33
CA TYR A 108 -7.66 -17.72 -9.19
C TYR A 108 -9.08 -18.00 -8.65
N GLY A 109 -10.11 -17.30 -9.17
CA GLY A 109 -11.50 -17.41 -8.73
C GLY A 109 -11.82 -16.57 -7.49
N GLU A 110 -13.10 -16.18 -7.38
CA GLU A 110 -13.61 -15.36 -6.28
C GLU A 110 -13.42 -16.04 -4.92
N GLY A 111 -12.88 -15.29 -3.95
CA GLY A 111 -12.65 -15.78 -2.60
C GLY A 111 -11.38 -16.61 -2.46
N SER A 112 -10.65 -16.86 -3.54
CA SER A 112 -9.34 -17.49 -3.46
C SER A 112 -8.36 -16.58 -2.76
N LYS A 113 -7.38 -17.15 -2.06
CA LYS A 113 -6.41 -16.36 -1.31
C LYS A 113 -5.04 -17.01 -1.25
N TYR A 114 -4.03 -16.18 -1.26
CA TYR A 114 -2.66 -16.55 -0.94
C TYR A 114 -2.28 -15.96 0.41
N ALA A 115 -1.74 -16.77 1.32
CA ALA A 115 -1.17 -16.36 2.58
C ALA A 115 0.26 -16.86 2.68
N GLY A 116 1.24 -15.96 2.75
CA GLY A 116 2.64 -16.38 2.75
C GLY A 116 3.62 -15.23 2.60
N GLN A 117 4.83 -15.61 2.23
CA GLN A 117 5.93 -14.67 2.04
C GLN A 117 5.87 -14.01 0.67
N TRP A 118 6.26 -12.74 0.64
CA TRP A 118 6.32 -11.87 -0.52
C TRP A 118 7.68 -11.23 -0.66
N LYS A 119 8.11 -11.03 -1.87
CA LYS A 119 9.32 -10.28 -2.20
C LYS A 119 9.11 -9.52 -3.51
N ASN A 120 9.27 -8.19 -3.47
CA ASN A 120 9.13 -7.31 -4.63
C ASN A 120 7.82 -7.58 -5.40
N ASN A 121 6.67 -7.53 -4.68
CA ASN A 121 5.32 -7.78 -5.20
C ASN A 121 5.03 -9.21 -5.71
N LYS A 122 5.95 -10.16 -5.54
CA LYS A 122 5.79 -11.54 -5.97
C LYS A 122 5.67 -12.48 -4.79
N ARG A 123 4.84 -13.52 -4.90
CA ARG A 123 4.84 -14.64 -3.95
C ARG A 123 6.21 -15.30 -3.99
N HIS A 124 6.84 -15.39 -2.82
CA HIS A 124 8.21 -15.88 -2.71
C HIS A 124 8.42 -16.48 -1.33
N GLY A 125 9.13 -17.62 -1.23
CA GLY A 125 9.27 -18.34 0.03
C GLY A 125 8.06 -19.20 0.37
N MET A 126 7.86 -19.51 1.64
CA MET A 126 6.77 -20.41 2.08
C MET A 126 5.42 -19.70 2.05
N GLY A 127 4.40 -20.42 1.55
CA GLY A 127 3.04 -19.90 1.47
C GLY A 127 1.99 -20.97 1.21
N VAL A 128 0.75 -20.53 1.29
CA VAL A 128 -0.45 -21.34 1.05
C VAL A 128 -1.35 -20.59 0.08
N MET A 129 -1.65 -21.19 -1.05
CA MET A 129 -2.70 -20.77 -1.97
C MET A 129 -3.93 -21.64 -1.75
N THR A 130 -5.07 -21.03 -1.49
CA THR A 130 -6.36 -21.69 -1.37
C THR A 130 -7.24 -21.23 -2.52
N TYR A 131 -7.71 -22.17 -3.32
CA TYR A 131 -8.64 -21.93 -4.42
C TYR A 131 -10.08 -22.13 -3.89
N ALA A 132 -10.91 -21.12 -4.05
CA ALA A 132 -12.27 -21.16 -3.49
C ALA A 132 -13.25 -21.96 -4.36
N ASP A 133 -13.01 -22.07 -5.65
CA ASP A 133 -13.87 -22.74 -6.64
C ASP A 133 -13.90 -24.27 -6.47
N ASP A 134 -12.75 -24.89 -6.21
CA ASP A 134 -12.59 -26.34 -6.08
C ASP A 134 -12.07 -26.77 -4.70
N GLY A 135 -11.79 -25.82 -3.80
CA GLY A 135 -11.24 -26.08 -2.46
C GLY A 135 -9.79 -26.58 -2.45
N ARG A 136 -9.11 -26.57 -3.60
CA ARG A 136 -7.72 -27.00 -3.70
C ARG A 136 -6.80 -26.10 -2.88
N VAL A 137 -5.82 -26.72 -2.24
CA VAL A 137 -4.80 -26.01 -1.44
C VAL A 137 -3.40 -26.39 -1.91
N LEU A 138 -2.60 -25.40 -2.26
CA LEU A 138 -1.18 -25.55 -2.57
C LEU A 138 -0.35 -24.93 -1.45
N LYS A 139 0.25 -25.76 -0.61
CA LYS A 139 1.10 -25.35 0.51
C LYS A 139 2.54 -25.74 0.24
N GLY A 140 3.46 -24.79 0.22
CA GLY A 140 4.89 -25.07 -0.02
C GLY A 140 5.67 -23.85 -0.43
N LEU A 141 6.74 -24.10 -1.17
CA LEU A 141 7.66 -23.08 -1.64
C LEU A 141 7.12 -22.39 -2.90
N TYR A 142 7.24 -21.06 -2.90
CA TYR A 142 6.97 -20.21 -4.08
C TYR A 142 8.26 -19.47 -4.46
N ILE A 143 8.54 -19.42 -5.76
CA ILE A 143 9.63 -18.64 -6.33
C ILE A 143 9.05 -17.76 -7.43
N GLU A 144 9.06 -16.45 -7.23
CA GLU A 144 8.57 -15.45 -8.22
C GLU A 144 7.20 -15.78 -8.80
N ASN A 145 6.22 -16.03 -7.92
CA ASN A 145 4.84 -16.44 -8.21
C ASN A 145 4.64 -17.91 -8.64
N ILE A 146 5.69 -18.67 -8.85
CA ILE A 146 5.62 -20.07 -9.26
C ILE A 146 5.61 -20.96 -8.03
N TYR A 147 4.62 -21.85 -7.92
CA TYR A 147 4.61 -22.91 -6.91
C TYR A 147 5.60 -24.00 -7.30
N ILE A 148 6.49 -24.35 -6.38
CA ILE A 148 7.47 -25.43 -6.58
C ILE A 148 6.90 -26.69 -5.93
N ASN A 149 6.52 -27.62 -6.78
CA ASN A 149 6.10 -28.94 -6.35
C ASN A 149 7.35 -29.84 -6.25
N GLU A 150 7.65 -30.38 -5.06
CA GLU A 150 8.69 -31.40 -4.89
C GLU A 150 8.17 -32.81 -5.25
#